data_dbecc35cd5357c399cb5f28f73090af1
#
_entry.id   dbecc35cd5357c399cb5f28f73090af1
#
_cell.length_a   1.000
_cell.length_b   1.000
_cell.length_c   1.000
_cell.angle_alpha   90.00
_cell.angle_beta   90.00
_cell.angle_gamma   90.00
#
_symmetry.space_group_name_H-M   'P 1'
#
loop_
_entity.id
_entity.type
_entity.pdbx_description
1 polymer ?
#
loop_
_entity_poly.entity_id
_entity_poly.type
_entity_poly.pdbx_seq_one_letter_code
_entity_poly.pdbx_strand_id
1 'polypeptide(L)'
;MDIVYIRDLRIETIIGIYDWEREVKQTISLDLEMAHDIRRAAETDDIEYALNYKSIAKRLIAFIEASEFLLVERMAEEIARIVREEFSVPWLKLRVSKPGALRYSQDVGIIIAVSYTHLTLPTKA
;
A
#
# COMPACT_ATOMS: atom_id res chain seq x y z
N MET A 1 -15.92 2.34 12.33
CA MET A 1 -14.98 1.46 11.61
C MET A 1 -13.59 1.63 12.21
N ASP A 2 -13.04 0.55 12.74
CA ASP A 2 -11.68 0.63 13.28
C ASP A 2 -10.67 0.55 12.17
N ILE A 3 -9.54 1.22 12.36
CA ILE A 3 -8.49 1.31 11.37
C ILE A 3 -7.17 0.84 11.99
N VAL A 4 -6.50 -0.09 11.31
CA VAL A 4 -5.11 -0.42 11.61
C VAL A 4 -4.30 0.27 10.52
N TYR A 5 -3.22 0.97 10.91
CA TYR A 5 -2.49 1.73 9.91
C TYR A 5 -0.98 1.49 9.99
N ILE A 6 -0.34 1.67 8.83
CA ILE A 6 1.12 1.71 8.72
C ILE A 6 1.43 3.06 8.09
N ARG A 7 2.39 3.79 8.66
CA ARG A 7 2.74 5.11 8.17
C ARG A 7 4.20 5.18 7.77
N ASP A 8 4.44 5.77 6.61
CA ASP A 8 5.79 6.08 6.11
C ASP A 8 6.67 4.81 6.02
N LEU A 9 6.12 3.76 5.45
CA LEU A 9 6.90 2.55 5.17
C LEU A 9 7.76 2.83 3.94
N ARG A 10 9.07 2.94 4.12
CA ARG A 10 9.99 3.34 3.06
C ARG A 10 10.68 2.15 2.44
N ILE A 11 10.65 2.09 1.12
CA ILE A 11 11.19 0.96 0.37
C ILE A 11 11.90 1.52 -0.85
N GLU A 12 13.05 0.96 -1.20
CA GLU A 12 13.78 1.39 -2.38
C GLU A 12 13.50 0.48 -3.54
N THR A 13 13.24 1.05 -4.70
CA THR A 13 12.86 0.30 -5.88
C THR A 13 13.10 1.11 -7.15
N ILE A 14 13.04 0.44 -8.28
CA ILE A 14 13.09 1.10 -9.59
C ILE A 14 11.68 1.56 -9.92
N ILE A 15 11.50 2.84 -10.15
CA ILE A 15 10.18 3.43 -10.44
C ILE A 15 10.36 4.71 -11.24
N GLY A 16 9.60 4.87 -12.33
CA GLY A 16 9.62 6.07 -13.13
C GLY A 16 9.83 5.80 -14.60
N ILE A 17 9.54 6.82 -15.43
CA ILE A 17 9.57 6.67 -16.89
C ILE A 17 10.85 7.18 -17.54
N TYR A 18 11.63 7.97 -16.84
CA TYR A 18 12.84 8.54 -17.43
C TYR A 18 13.98 7.52 -17.44
N ASP A 19 14.89 7.64 -18.42
CA ASP A 19 15.98 6.68 -18.56
C ASP A 19 16.77 6.53 -17.26
N TRP A 20 17.11 7.63 -16.61
CA TRP A 20 17.88 7.54 -15.38
C TRP A 20 17.09 6.85 -14.25
N GLU A 21 15.76 6.96 -14.27
CA GLU A 21 14.93 6.30 -13.26
C GLU A 21 14.92 4.79 -13.43
N ARG A 22 15.21 4.30 -14.63
CA ARG A 22 15.29 2.86 -14.87
C ARG A 22 16.62 2.27 -14.38
N GLU A 23 17.58 3.13 -14.07
CA GLU A 23 18.92 2.72 -13.71
C GLU A 23 19.23 2.80 -12.22
N VAL A 24 18.49 3.60 -11.46
CA VAL A 24 18.78 3.80 -10.04
C VAL A 24 17.55 3.57 -9.20
N LYS A 25 17.75 3.09 -7.98
CA LYS A 25 16.64 2.91 -7.05
C LYS A 25 16.26 4.23 -6.42
N GLN A 26 14.97 4.40 -6.21
CA GLN A 26 14.42 5.57 -5.55
C GLN A 26 13.59 5.11 -4.36
N THR A 27 13.39 5.99 -3.40
CA THR A 27 12.58 5.69 -2.22
C THR A 27 11.11 5.91 -2.52
N ILE A 28 10.30 4.94 -2.15
CA ILE A 28 8.85 5.03 -2.16
C ILE A 28 8.42 5.01 -0.70
N SER A 29 7.44 5.82 -0.34
CA SER A 29 6.85 5.80 1.00
C SER A 29 5.40 5.41 0.90
N LEU A 30 4.98 4.48 1.74
CA LEU A 30 3.59 4.01 1.77
C LEU A 30 2.94 4.36 3.10
N ASP A 31 1.68 4.83 3.02
CA ASP A 31 0.84 4.93 4.19
C ASP A 31 -0.40 4.09 3.89
N LEU A 32 -0.75 3.20 4.79
CA LEU A 32 -1.92 2.34 4.64
C LEU A 32 -2.85 2.53 5.82
N GLU A 33 -4.14 2.69 5.54
CA GLU A 33 -5.19 2.66 6.55
C GLU A 33 -6.11 1.50 6.16
N MET A 34 -6.23 0.52 7.05
CA MET A 34 -6.92 -0.73 6.74
C MET A 34 -8.04 -0.97 7.73
N ALA A 35 -9.25 -1.20 7.20
CA ALA A 35 -10.38 -1.49 8.07
C ALA A 35 -10.23 -2.88 8.69
N HIS A 36 -10.39 -2.96 9.99
CA HIS A 36 -10.34 -4.22 10.72
C HIS A 36 -11.09 -4.04 12.03
N ASP A 37 -12.02 -4.95 12.32
CA ASP A 37 -12.75 -4.89 13.57
C ASP A 37 -11.82 -5.39 14.68
N ILE A 38 -11.39 -4.49 15.56
CA ILE A 38 -10.41 -4.83 16.58
C ILE A 38 -11.01 -5.40 17.86
N ARG A 39 -12.34 -5.48 17.97
CA ARG A 39 -12.99 -5.81 19.22
C ARG A 39 -12.54 -7.15 19.79
N ARG A 40 -12.47 -8.18 18.96
CA ARG A 40 -12.11 -9.51 19.46
C ARG A 40 -10.66 -9.57 19.92
N ALA A 41 -9.77 -8.91 19.18
CA ALA A 41 -8.38 -8.82 19.60
C ALA A 41 -8.27 -8.07 20.93
N ALA A 42 -9.02 -6.99 21.08
CA ALA A 42 -9.00 -6.20 22.30
C ALA A 42 -9.56 -6.99 23.50
N GLU A 43 -10.61 -7.78 23.29
CA GLU A 43 -11.23 -8.54 24.36
C GLU A 43 -10.38 -9.71 24.82
N THR A 44 -9.71 -10.37 23.88
CA THR A 44 -8.96 -11.59 24.17
C THR A 44 -7.47 -11.36 24.37
N ASP A 45 -6.96 -10.23 23.90
CA ASP A 45 -5.52 -9.94 23.87
C ASP A 45 -4.76 -11.03 23.12
N ASP A 46 -5.39 -11.59 22.08
CA ASP A 46 -4.85 -12.68 21.28
C ASP A 46 -4.53 -12.19 19.88
N ILE A 47 -3.29 -12.39 19.47
CA ILE A 47 -2.79 -11.96 18.17
C ILE A 47 -3.55 -12.63 17.02
N GLU A 48 -4.14 -13.77 17.26
CA GLU A 48 -4.90 -14.48 16.23
C GLU A 48 -6.02 -13.63 15.65
N TYR A 49 -6.59 -12.74 16.44
CA TYR A 49 -7.71 -11.90 16.00
C TYR A 49 -7.28 -10.50 15.56
N ALA A 50 -5.99 -10.24 15.55
CA ALA A 50 -5.46 -8.95 15.11
C ALA A 50 -5.12 -8.99 13.63
N LEU A 51 -5.11 -7.84 12.98
CA LEU A 51 -4.60 -7.73 11.63
C LEU A 51 -3.07 -7.74 11.73
N ASN A 52 -2.44 -8.71 11.08
CA ASN A 52 -1.00 -8.87 11.18
C ASN A 52 -0.27 -7.90 10.27
N TYR A 53 -0.05 -6.67 10.75
CA TYR A 53 0.60 -5.64 9.95
C TYR A 53 2.07 -5.94 9.65
N LYS A 54 2.72 -6.77 10.47
CA LYS A 54 4.10 -7.18 10.17
C LYS A 54 4.16 -8.05 8.92
N SER A 55 3.23 -8.98 8.76
CA SER A 55 3.16 -9.82 7.58
C SER A 55 2.82 -8.99 6.34
N ILE A 56 1.92 -8.03 6.49
CA ILE A 56 1.57 -7.13 5.39
C ILE A 56 2.80 -6.33 4.97
N ALA A 57 3.50 -5.71 5.91
CA ALA A 57 4.68 -4.93 5.60
C ALA A 57 5.76 -5.79 4.92
N LYS A 58 6.00 -6.98 5.44
CA LYS A 58 6.99 -7.87 4.87
C LYS A 58 6.66 -8.26 3.43
N ARG A 59 5.38 -8.56 3.18
CA ARG A 59 4.92 -8.92 1.84
C ARG A 59 5.10 -7.76 0.87
N LEU A 60 4.72 -6.55 1.29
CA LEU A 60 4.81 -5.37 0.43
C LEU A 60 6.26 -4.97 0.17
N ILE A 61 7.13 -5.07 1.17
CA ILE A 61 8.54 -4.77 0.98
C ILE A 61 9.12 -5.70 -0.08
N ALA A 62 8.87 -7.01 0.02
CA ALA A 62 9.39 -7.97 -0.94
C ALA A 62 8.86 -7.70 -2.36
N PHE A 63 7.56 -7.40 -2.46
CA PHE A 63 6.94 -7.13 -3.75
C PHE A 63 7.53 -5.88 -4.41
N ILE A 64 7.62 -4.81 -3.65
CA ILE A 64 8.06 -3.53 -4.18
C ILE A 64 9.55 -3.55 -4.52
N GLU A 65 10.37 -4.16 -3.67
CA GLU A 65 11.81 -4.24 -3.95
C GLU A 65 12.10 -4.98 -5.25
N ALA A 66 11.25 -5.93 -5.62
CA ALA A 66 11.42 -6.69 -6.85
C ALA A 66 10.75 -6.04 -8.06
N SER A 67 10.00 -4.95 -7.86
CA SER A 67 9.23 -4.35 -8.94
C SER A 67 10.03 -3.32 -9.72
N GLU A 68 9.57 -3.04 -10.95
CA GLU A 68 10.18 -2.03 -11.82
C GLU A 68 9.09 -1.28 -12.55
N PHE A 69 8.11 -0.79 -11.80
CA PHE A 69 6.97 -0.08 -12.40
C PHE A 69 7.38 1.24 -13.05
N LEU A 70 6.65 1.62 -14.07
CA LEU A 70 6.84 2.92 -14.69
C LEU A 70 6.09 4.00 -13.92
N LEU A 71 4.91 3.69 -13.42
CA LEU A 71 4.02 4.66 -12.78
C LEU A 71 3.64 4.23 -11.38
N VAL A 72 3.56 5.20 -10.46
CA VAL A 72 3.09 4.93 -9.10
C VAL A 72 1.63 4.50 -9.10
N GLU A 73 0.85 4.91 -10.09
CA GLU A 73 -0.55 4.51 -10.24
C GLU A 73 -0.68 2.99 -10.35
N ARG A 74 0.15 2.38 -11.18
CA ARG A 74 0.11 0.93 -11.35
C ARG A 74 0.58 0.23 -10.07
N MET A 75 1.63 0.75 -9.47
CA MET A 75 2.14 0.21 -8.21
C MET A 75 1.05 0.25 -7.14
N ALA A 76 0.33 1.36 -7.03
CA ALA A 76 -0.71 1.50 -6.01
C ALA A 76 -1.84 0.48 -6.22
N GLU A 77 -2.27 0.27 -7.45
CA GLU A 77 -3.34 -0.70 -7.72
C GLU A 77 -2.89 -2.11 -7.35
N GLU A 78 -1.65 -2.48 -7.66
CA GLU A 78 -1.14 -3.81 -7.33
C GLU A 78 -0.98 -4.00 -5.82
N ILE A 79 -0.50 -2.97 -5.12
CA ILE A 79 -0.39 -3.03 -3.67
C ILE A 79 -1.78 -3.21 -3.05
N ALA A 80 -2.75 -2.43 -3.51
CA ALA A 80 -4.11 -2.51 -2.99
C ALA A 80 -4.70 -3.92 -3.20
N ARG A 81 -4.46 -4.50 -4.36
CA ARG A 81 -4.93 -5.85 -4.67
C ARG A 81 -4.34 -6.87 -3.70
N ILE A 82 -3.02 -6.80 -3.48
CA ILE A 82 -2.34 -7.72 -2.56
C ILE A 82 -2.94 -7.62 -1.15
N VAL A 83 -3.09 -6.42 -0.64
CA VAL A 83 -3.59 -6.22 0.72
C VAL A 83 -5.02 -6.74 0.85
N ARG A 84 -5.88 -6.44 -0.13
CA ARG A 84 -7.26 -6.90 -0.06
C ARG A 84 -7.39 -8.41 -0.22
N GLU A 85 -6.71 -8.96 -1.21
CA GLU A 85 -6.88 -10.39 -1.53
C GLU A 85 -6.11 -11.31 -0.61
N GLU A 86 -4.88 -10.97 -0.28
CA GLU A 86 -4.06 -11.87 0.53
C GLU A 86 -4.30 -11.73 2.02
N PHE A 87 -4.76 -10.57 2.47
CA PHE A 87 -4.96 -10.31 3.89
C PHE A 87 -6.42 -10.02 4.25
N SER A 88 -7.32 -10.18 3.30
CA SER A 88 -8.77 -10.04 3.53
C SER A 88 -9.17 -8.71 4.16
N VAL A 89 -8.53 -7.64 3.72
CA VAL A 89 -8.84 -6.29 4.19
C VAL A 89 -10.03 -5.77 3.37
N PRO A 90 -11.17 -5.49 4.01
CA PRO A 90 -12.37 -5.12 3.25
C PRO A 90 -12.36 -3.68 2.73
N TRP A 91 -11.59 -2.82 3.36
CA TRP A 91 -11.44 -1.43 2.91
C TRP A 91 -10.03 -0.97 3.19
N LEU A 92 -9.46 -0.25 2.25
CA LEU A 92 -8.09 0.21 2.34
C LEU A 92 -7.99 1.61 1.76
N LYS A 93 -7.30 2.50 2.48
CA LYS A 93 -6.85 3.77 1.92
C LYS A 93 -5.34 3.70 1.83
N LEU A 94 -4.80 3.91 0.65
CA LEU A 94 -3.38 3.77 0.39
C LEU A 94 -2.82 5.05 -0.20
N ARG A 95 -1.73 5.55 0.39
CA ARG A 95 -1.00 6.67 -0.14
C ARG A 95 0.36 6.17 -0.58
N VAL A 96 0.70 6.39 -1.85
CA VAL A 96 2.01 6.03 -2.41
C VAL A 96 2.68 7.32 -2.81
N SER A 97 3.85 7.61 -2.25
CA SER A 97 4.54 8.85 -2.54
C SER A 97 6.00 8.61 -2.89
N LYS A 98 6.56 9.56 -3.64
CA LYS A 98 7.97 9.60 -3.99
C LYS A 98 8.58 10.82 -3.33
N PRO A 99 9.24 10.68 -2.17
CA PRO A 99 9.87 11.81 -1.51
C PRO A 99 10.96 12.39 -2.40
N GLY A 100 10.97 13.72 -2.50
CA GLY A 100 12.00 14.40 -3.28
C GLY A 100 11.86 14.32 -4.79
N ALA A 101 10.79 13.75 -5.31
CA ALA A 101 10.63 13.59 -6.75
C ALA A 101 10.34 14.90 -7.47
N LEU A 102 9.76 15.85 -6.78
CA LEU A 102 9.42 17.13 -7.37
C LEU A 102 10.13 18.23 -6.60
N ARG A 103 10.88 19.08 -7.32
CA ARG A 103 11.62 20.16 -6.70
C ARG A 103 10.65 21.12 -6.03
N TYR A 104 11.01 21.58 -4.84
CA TYR A 104 10.23 22.48 -3.99
C TYR A 104 9.02 21.80 -3.33
N SER A 105 8.85 20.50 -3.50
CA SER A 105 7.82 19.73 -2.81
C SER A 105 8.46 18.68 -1.92
N GLN A 106 7.87 18.42 -0.77
CA GLN A 106 8.36 17.39 0.12
C GLN A 106 8.22 16.02 -0.54
N ASP A 107 7.07 15.77 -1.13
CA ASP A 107 6.84 14.54 -1.87
C ASP A 107 5.69 14.74 -2.86
N VAL A 108 5.51 13.76 -3.72
CA VAL A 108 4.42 13.74 -4.68
C VAL A 108 3.97 12.30 -4.83
N GLY A 109 2.70 12.10 -5.05
CA GLY A 109 2.20 10.73 -5.19
C GLY A 109 0.70 10.70 -5.40
N ILE A 110 0.09 9.56 -5.07
CA ILE A 110 -1.34 9.38 -5.23
C ILE A 110 -1.93 8.75 -3.97
N ILE A 111 -3.23 8.97 -3.80
CA ILE A 111 -4.00 8.35 -2.73
C ILE A 111 -5.19 7.66 -3.38
N ILE A 112 -5.39 6.39 -3.06
CA ILE A 112 -6.56 5.65 -3.53
C ILE A 112 -7.27 5.02 -2.33
N ALA A 113 -8.58 4.83 -2.46
CA ALA A 113 -9.36 4.12 -1.45
C ALA A 113 -10.19 3.08 -2.19
N VAL A 114 -10.13 1.85 -1.74
CA VAL A 114 -10.84 0.75 -2.38
C VAL A 114 -11.54 -0.12 -1.36
N SER A 115 -12.61 -0.78 -1.79
CA SER A 115 -13.38 -1.65 -0.93
C SER A 115 -13.92 -2.83 -1.73
N TYR A 116 -14.51 -3.80 -1.03
CA TYR A 116 -15.13 -4.93 -1.69
C TYR A 116 -16.21 -4.46 -2.65
N THR A 117 -17.00 -3.49 -2.24
CA THR A 117 -18.05 -2.95 -3.08
C THR A 117 -17.47 -2.39 -4.37
N HIS A 118 -16.37 -1.67 -4.26
CA HIS A 118 -15.68 -1.14 -5.41
C HIS A 118 -15.24 -2.27 -6.35
N LEU A 119 -14.75 -3.35 -5.78
CA LEU A 119 -14.25 -4.45 -6.57
C LEU A 119 -15.34 -5.21 -7.28
N THR A 120 -16.49 -5.34 -6.65
CA THR A 120 -17.53 -6.15 -7.23
C THR A 120 -18.32 -5.43 -8.30
N LEU A 121 -18.09 -4.19 -8.42
CA LEU A 121 -18.84 -3.43 -9.37
C LEU A 121 -18.34 -3.55 -10.74
N PRO A 122 -17.43 -4.14 -10.94
CA PRO A 122 -16.73 -4.20 -12.09
C PRO A 122 -17.38 -4.42 -13.24
N THR A 123 -17.67 -5.01 -13.15
CA THR A 123 -18.36 -5.37 -14.08
C THR A 123 -18.82 -4.43 -14.89
N LYS A 124 -18.81 -3.64 -14.76
CA LYS A 124 -19.22 -2.77 -15.38
C LYS A 124 -18.89 -2.81 -16.47
N ALA A 125 -18.56 -3.26 -16.71
CA ALA A 125 -18.32 -3.26 -17.77
C ALA A 125 -18.78 -3.23 -18.51
#